data_f0a1bef27663ec41d5e2e2aebafd5b6e
#
_entry.id   f0a1bef27663ec41d5e2e2aebafd5b6e
#
_cell.length_a   1.000
_cell.length_b   1.000
_cell.length_c   1.000
_cell.angle_alpha   90.00
_cell.angle_beta   90.00
_cell.angle_gamma   90.00
#
_symmetry.space_group_name_H-M   'P 1'
#
loop_
_entity.id
_entity.type
_entity.pdbx_description
1 polymer ?
#
loop_
_entity_poly.entity_id
_entity_poly.type
_entity_poly.pdbx_seq_one_letter_code
_entity_poly.pdbx_strand_id
1 'polypeptide(L)'
;MITVKIYGTNRQKIVPVTKELRELVKKCCSETLFEEGYKGDFEVSVTFTDNHGIKKINRDYRGIDRDTDVLSFPMTGDDEDFTVDPETGCYNLGDIVLSLEKAVSQADEYGHSFQREVAFLTVHSMLHLLGYDHEKSEDEEKEMFGKQEIVLSAMGLER
;
A
#
# COMPACT_ATOMS: atom_id res chain seq x y z
N MET A 1 -11.23 -12.63 13.18
CA MET A 1 -10.86 -11.23 13.52
C MET A 1 -9.53 -10.88 12.88
N ILE A 2 -9.40 -9.66 12.40
CA ILE A 2 -8.17 -9.16 11.80
C ILE A 2 -7.65 -7.99 12.63
N THR A 3 -6.39 -8.06 13.03
CA THR A 3 -5.69 -6.95 13.67
C THR A 3 -4.53 -6.53 12.78
N VAL A 4 -4.42 -5.24 12.48
CA VAL A 4 -3.33 -4.70 11.68
C VAL A 4 -2.60 -3.62 12.46
N LYS A 5 -1.29 -3.79 12.63
CA LYS A 5 -0.42 -2.76 13.20
C LYS A 5 0.33 -2.07 12.07
N ILE A 6 0.25 -0.75 12.05
CA ILE A 6 0.95 0.08 11.06
C ILE A 6 2.12 0.77 11.75
N TYR A 7 3.33 0.52 11.27
CA TYR A 7 4.53 1.25 11.70
C TYR A 7 4.76 2.37 10.69
N GLY A 8 4.21 3.54 10.99
CA GLY A 8 4.25 4.69 10.09
C GLY A 8 5.47 5.58 10.35
N THR A 9 6.19 5.92 9.30
CA THR A 9 7.32 6.85 9.35
C THR A 9 7.08 7.97 8.34
N ASN A 10 7.18 9.23 8.78
CA ASN A 10 7.03 10.38 7.91
C ASN A 10 8.40 10.97 7.58
N ARG A 11 8.78 10.96 6.30
CA ARG A 11 10.06 11.46 5.80
C ARG A 11 9.87 12.55 4.73
N GLN A 12 8.87 13.43 4.92
CA GLN A 12 8.60 14.52 4.00
C GLN A 12 7.93 15.67 4.75
N LYS A 13 7.89 16.86 4.15
CA LYS A 13 7.33 18.07 4.76
C LYS A 13 6.31 18.77 3.85
N ILE A 14 5.96 18.18 2.72
CA ILE A 14 5.09 18.80 1.72
C ILE A 14 3.61 18.66 2.11
N VAL A 15 3.23 17.46 2.58
CA VAL A 15 1.84 17.13 2.92
C VAL A 15 1.76 16.73 4.41
N PRO A 16 0.86 17.37 5.18
CA PRO A 16 0.69 16.96 6.59
C PRO A 16 0.23 15.51 6.71
N VAL A 17 0.90 14.75 7.59
CA VAL A 17 0.49 13.40 7.92
C VAL A 17 -0.41 13.49 9.14
N THR A 18 -1.70 13.55 8.89
CA THR A 18 -2.72 13.71 9.93
C THR A 18 -3.11 12.37 10.55
N LYS A 19 -3.79 12.43 11.67
CA LYS A 19 -4.39 11.24 12.29
C LYS A 19 -5.36 10.55 11.33
N GLU A 20 -6.17 11.35 10.63
CA GLU A 20 -7.15 10.87 9.66
C GLU A 20 -6.47 10.12 8.50
N LEU A 21 -5.33 10.63 8.01
CA LEU A 21 -4.57 9.96 6.96
C LEU A 21 -4.03 8.60 7.46
N ARG A 22 -3.50 8.56 8.66
CA ARG A 22 -2.99 7.32 9.25
C ARG A 22 -4.11 6.29 9.45
N GLU A 23 -5.27 6.73 9.91
CA GLU A 23 -6.46 5.88 10.07
C GLU A 23 -6.95 5.34 8.73
N LEU A 24 -6.95 6.17 7.70
CA LEU A 24 -7.33 5.77 6.34
C LEU A 24 -6.41 4.65 5.83
N VAL A 25 -5.10 4.83 5.97
CA VAL A 25 -4.12 3.82 5.53
C VAL A 25 -4.33 2.50 6.27
N LYS A 26 -4.52 2.56 7.57
CA LYS A 26 -4.80 1.38 8.39
C LYS A 26 -6.07 0.67 7.95
N LYS A 27 -7.13 1.43 7.70
CA LYS A 27 -8.40 0.88 7.23
C LYS A 27 -8.27 0.22 5.87
N CYS A 28 -7.49 0.81 4.95
CA CYS A 28 -7.21 0.20 3.65
C CYS A 28 -6.52 -1.15 3.79
N CYS A 29 -5.54 -1.23 4.68
CA CYS A 29 -4.82 -2.48 4.93
C CYS A 29 -5.75 -3.54 5.53
N SER A 30 -6.53 -3.17 6.53
CA SER A 30 -7.47 -4.06 7.19
C SER A 30 -8.56 -4.58 6.24
N GLU A 31 -9.15 -3.68 5.45
CA GLU A 31 -10.21 -4.03 4.51
C GLU A 31 -9.69 -4.94 3.40
N THR A 32 -8.46 -4.69 2.91
CA THR A 32 -7.84 -5.56 1.90
C THR A 32 -7.69 -6.97 2.43
N LEU A 33 -7.18 -7.13 3.65
CA LEU A 33 -7.03 -8.43 4.28
C LEU A 33 -8.37 -9.13 4.48
N PHE A 34 -9.38 -8.38 4.91
CA PHE A 34 -10.73 -8.91 5.11
C PHE A 34 -11.33 -9.44 3.81
N GLU A 35 -11.29 -8.65 2.75
CA GLU A 35 -11.87 -9.03 1.45
C GLU A 35 -11.12 -10.21 0.82
N GLU A 36 -9.84 -10.36 1.13
CA GLU A 36 -9.03 -11.48 0.63
C GLU A 36 -9.12 -12.73 1.53
N GLY A 37 -9.94 -12.70 2.57
CA GLY A 37 -10.21 -13.87 3.41
C GLY A 37 -9.15 -14.18 4.46
N TYR A 38 -8.26 -13.25 4.76
CA TYR A 38 -7.25 -13.44 5.79
C TYR A 38 -7.81 -13.22 7.18
N LYS A 39 -7.22 -13.91 8.17
CA LYS A 39 -7.54 -13.78 9.59
C LYS A 39 -6.26 -13.79 10.39
N GLY A 40 -6.26 -13.12 11.51
CA GLY A 40 -5.13 -13.09 12.44
C GLY A 40 -4.56 -11.71 12.65
N ASP A 41 -3.34 -11.68 13.16
CA ASP A 41 -2.64 -10.45 13.50
C ASP A 41 -1.54 -10.18 12.48
N PHE A 42 -1.57 -8.99 11.89
CA PHE A 42 -0.66 -8.59 10.82
C PHE A 42 0.04 -7.30 11.17
N GLU A 43 1.21 -7.09 10.59
CA GLU A 43 1.93 -5.82 10.69
C GLU A 43 2.49 -5.44 9.33
N VAL A 44 2.56 -4.14 9.07
CA VAL A 44 3.11 -3.57 7.85
C VAL A 44 3.78 -2.24 8.18
N SER A 45 4.93 -1.98 7.55
CA SER A 45 5.62 -0.69 7.67
C SER A 45 5.21 0.21 6.52
N VAL A 46 4.84 1.46 6.82
CA VAL A 46 4.45 2.44 5.82
C VAL A 46 5.31 3.68 5.97
N THR A 47 6.02 4.03 4.90
CA THR A 47 6.82 5.25 4.85
C THR A 47 6.13 6.26 3.96
N PHE A 48 5.87 7.45 4.50
CA PHE A 48 5.36 8.59 3.75
C PHE A 48 6.56 9.43 3.31
N THR A 49 6.70 9.60 2.01
CA THR A 49 7.82 10.35 1.43
C THR A 49 7.34 11.30 0.34
N ASP A 50 8.27 11.96 -0.35
CA ASP A 50 8.00 12.83 -1.50
C ASP A 50 8.59 12.23 -2.77
N ASN A 51 8.47 12.94 -3.90
CA ASN A 51 8.95 12.44 -5.19
C ASN A 51 10.47 12.20 -5.17
N HIS A 52 11.23 13.10 -4.55
CA HIS A 52 12.67 12.96 -4.45
C HIS A 52 13.06 11.73 -3.61
N GLY A 53 12.41 11.54 -2.48
CA GLY A 53 12.67 10.41 -1.59
C GLY A 53 12.32 9.06 -2.21
N ILE A 54 11.17 8.95 -2.86
CA ILE A 54 10.77 7.69 -3.50
C ILE A 54 11.62 7.37 -4.73
N LYS A 55 12.07 8.39 -5.46
CA LYS A 55 13.00 8.21 -6.58
C LYS A 55 14.31 7.59 -6.09
N LYS A 56 14.84 8.07 -4.97
CA LYS A 56 16.06 7.54 -4.35
C LYS A 56 15.88 6.07 -3.96
N ILE A 57 14.78 5.74 -3.32
CA ILE A 57 14.47 4.37 -2.89
C ILE A 57 14.33 3.45 -4.10
N ASN A 58 13.62 3.90 -5.14
CA ASN A 58 13.42 3.14 -6.36
C ASN A 58 14.76 2.85 -7.06
N ARG A 59 15.64 3.85 -7.12
CA ARG A 59 16.99 3.70 -7.67
C ARG A 59 17.82 2.70 -6.85
N ASP A 60 17.85 2.86 -5.53
CA ASP A 60 18.75 2.09 -4.65
C ASP A 60 18.32 0.62 -4.54
N TYR A 61 17.01 0.34 -4.55
CA TYR A 61 16.47 -1.01 -4.32
C TYR A 61 16.00 -1.72 -5.58
N ARG A 62 15.64 -0.99 -6.64
CA ARG A 62 15.12 -1.58 -7.88
C ARG A 62 15.96 -1.24 -9.10
N GLY A 63 16.94 -0.37 -8.97
CA GLY A 63 17.77 0.07 -10.09
C GLY A 63 17.06 0.99 -11.08
N ILE A 64 15.93 1.55 -10.71
CA ILE A 64 15.11 2.43 -11.57
C ILE A 64 15.22 3.86 -11.05
N ASP A 65 15.94 4.72 -11.79
CA ASP A 65 16.18 6.10 -11.38
C ASP A 65 15.04 7.02 -11.82
N ARG A 66 13.83 6.79 -11.24
CA ARG A 66 12.62 7.58 -11.51
C ARG A 66 11.78 7.67 -10.25
N ASP A 67 11.00 8.76 -10.13
CA ASP A 67 9.96 8.80 -9.12
C ASP A 67 8.79 7.90 -9.52
N THR A 68 7.97 7.57 -8.55
CA THR A 68 6.75 6.78 -8.74
C THR A 68 5.77 7.19 -7.64
N ASP A 69 4.59 6.59 -7.64
CA ASP A 69 3.56 6.90 -6.63
C ASP A 69 3.70 6.02 -5.38
N VAL A 70 3.92 4.73 -5.56
CA VAL A 70 4.01 3.77 -4.45
C VAL A 70 4.99 2.65 -4.79
N LEU A 71 5.70 2.18 -3.77
CA LEU A 71 6.56 1.00 -3.86
C LEU A 71 6.13 -0.01 -2.82
N SER A 72 6.18 -1.29 -3.19
CA SER A 72 5.82 -2.40 -2.34
C SER A 72 7.00 -3.36 -2.21
N PHE A 73 7.38 -3.69 -0.98
CA PHE A 73 8.48 -4.62 -0.70
C PHE A 73 7.93 -5.77 0.15
N PRO A 74 7.45 -6.86 -0.49
CA PRO A 74 6.93 -8.01 0.25
C PRO A 74 8.03 -8.65 1.09
N MET A 75 7.68 -9.08 2.30
CA MET A 75 8.60 -9.79 3.18
C MET A 75 8.82 -11.24 2.73
N THR A 76 7.83 -11.85 2.06
CA THR A 76 7.89 -13.23 1.59
C THR A 76 7.82 -13.30 0.07
N GLY A 77 8.36 -14.38 -0.50
CA GLY A 77 8.21 -14.66 -1.92
C GLY A 77 6.79 -15.13 -2.29
N ASP A 78 6.52 -15.24 -3.58
CA ASP A 78 5.18 -15.54 -4.12
C ASP A 78 4.59 -16.86 -3.61
N ASP A 79 5.44 -17.86 -3.38
CA ASP A 79 5.02 -19.21 -2.99
C ASP A 79 5.27 -19.52 -1.51
N GLU A 80 5.61 -18.52 -0.71
CA GLU A 80 5.94 -18.69 0.69
C GLU A 80 4.82 -18.19 1.61
N ASP A 81 4.67 -18.86 2.77
CA ASP A 81 3.79 -18.40 3.83
C ASP A 81 4.38 -17.14 4.48
N PHE A 82 3.51 -16.31 5.05
CA PHE A 82 3.95 -15.11 5.75
C PHE A 82 4.82 -15.46 6.96
N THR A 83 5.87 -14.67 7.15
CA THR A 83 6.78 -14.81 8.28
C THR A 83 6.18 -14.17 9.53
N VAL A 84 6.19 -14.91 10.63
CA VAL A 84 5.76 -14.39 11.93
C VAL A 84 6.94 -13.72 12.60
N ASP A 85 6.76 -12.46 13.03
CA ASP A 85 7.75 -11.75 13.82
C ASP A 85 7.76 -12.32 15.24
N PRO A 86 8.91 -12.89 15.70
CA PRO A 86 8.96 -13.51 17.02
C PRO A 86 8.77 -12.53 18.19
N GLU A 87 9.01 -11.23 17.96
CA GLU A 87 8.85 -10.23 19.00
C GLU A 87 7.39 -9.80 19.17
N THR A 88 6.63 -9.72 18.09
CA THR A 88 5.25 -9.23 18.11
C THR A 88 4.22 -10.34 17.99
N GLY A 89 4.57 -11.48 17.46
CA GLY A 89 3.65 -12.57 17.14
C GLY A 89 2.78 -12.29 15.92
N CYS A 90 3.03 -11.21 15.20
CA CYS A 90 2.25 -10.81 14.03
C CYS A 90 2.88 -11.32 12.73
N TYR A 91 2.04 -11.56 11.71
CA TYR A 91 2.53 -11.82 10.36
C TYR A 91 3.07 -10.52 9.76
N ASN A 92 4.34 -10.51 9.37
CA ASN A 92 4.96 -9.35 8.74
C ASN A 92 4.73 -9.38 7.23
N LEU A 93 3.97 -8.41 6.73
CA LEU A 93 3.62 -8.33 5.30
C LEU A 93 4.71 -7.67 4.47
N GLY A 94 5.50 -6.79 5.07
CA GLY A 94 6.55 -6.05 4.38
C GLY A 94 6.40 -4.55 4.49
N ASP A 95 6.86 -3.84 3.46
CA ASP A 95 6.94 -2.38 3.47
C ASP A 95 6.17 -1.77 2.32
N ILE A 96 5.48 -0.66 2.62
CA ILE A 96 4.83 0.21 1.65
C ILE A 96 5.52 1.57 1.71
N VAL A 97 5.89 2.13 0.57
CA VAL A 97 6.45 3.48 0.48
C VAL A 97 5.53 4.30 -0.42
N LEU A 98 4.97 5.38 0.13
CA LEU A 98 4.01 6.24 -0.57
C LEU A 98 4.61 7.63 -0.77
N SER A 99 4.59 8.13 -2.01
CA SER A 99 4.87 9.55 -2.27
C SER A 99 3.56 10.34 -2.12
N LEU A 100 3.44 11.07 -1.02
CA LEU A 100 2.27 11.92 -0.78
C LEU A 100 2.21 13.06 -1.79
N GLU A 101 3.37 13.56 -2.22
CA GLU A 101 3.47 14.58 -3.26
C GLU A 101 2.85 14.07 -4.58
N LYS A 102 3.20 12.85 -4.98
CA LYS A 102 2.64 12.23 -6.17
C LYS A 102 1.13 11.97 -6.02
N ALA A 103 0.70 11.57 -4.83
CA ALA A 103 -0.72 11.35 -4.56
C ALA A 103 -1.53 12.64 -4.74
N VAL A 104 -1.01 13.77 -4.29
CA VAL A 104 -1.67 15.08 -4.50
C VAL A 104 -1.79 15.38 -6.00
N SER A 105 -0.70 15.24 -6.75
CA SER A 105 -0.71 15.57 -8.19
C SER A 105 -1.59 14.62 -8.99
N GLN A 106 -1.61 13.33 -8.66
CA GLN A 106 -2.49 12.35 -9.33
C GLN A 106 -3.96 12.57 -9.01
N ALA A 107 -4.28 12.89 -7.76
CA ALA A 107 -5.66 13.21 -7.37
C ALA A 107 -6.19 14.39 -8.18
N ASP A 108 -5.39 15.43 -8.34
CA ASP A 108 -5.73 16.60 -9.13
C ASP A 108 -5.90 16.23 -10.61
N GLU A 109 -4.94 15.49 -11.17
CA GLU A 109 -4.94 15.05 -12.56
C GLU A 109 -6.19 14.19 -12.89
N TYR A 110 -6.56 13.26 -11.99
CA TYR A 110 -7.66 12.34 -12.23
C TYR A 110 -9.03 12.84 -11.73
N GLY A 111 -9.05 14.02 -11.11
CA GLY A 111 -10.29 14.66 -10.68
C GLY A 111 -10.95 14.00 -9.49
N HIS A 112 -10.21 13.45 -8.55
CA HIS A 112 -10.77 12.91 -7.32
C HIS A 112 -10.00 13.38 -6.07
N SER A 113 -10.48 13.00 -4.88
CA SER A 113 -9.90 13.49 -3.64
C SER A 113 -8.52 12.89 -3.36
N PHE A 114 -7.73 13.62 -2.58
CA PHE A 114 -6.44 13.12 -2.08
C PHE A 114 -6.61 11.82 -1.30
N GLN A 115 -7.62 11.75 -0.44
CA GLN A 115 -7.91 10.56 0.35
C GLN A 115 -8.18 9.33 -0.52
N ARG A 116 -8.93 9.52 -1.59
CA ARG A 116 -9.23 8.44 -2.53
C ARG A 116 -7.96 7.95 -3.24
N GLU A 117 -7.08 8.87 -3.63
CA GLU A 117 -5.83 8.50 -4.27
C GLU A 117 -4.93 7.72 -3.31
N VAL A 118 -4.79 8.18 -2.07
CA VAL A 118 -4.03 7.47 -1.04
C VAL A 118 -4.62 6.08 -0.81
N ALA A 119 -5.95 5.98 -0.72
CA ALA A 119 -6.63 4.70 -0.55
C ALA A 119 -6.35 3.76 -1.73
N PHE A 120 -6.45 4.25 -2.95
CA PHE A 120 -6.19 3.49 -4.15
C PHE A 120 -4.75 2.94 -4.15
N LEU A 121 -3.77 3.79 -3.87
CA LEU A 121 -2.36 3.39 -3.83
C LEU A 121 -2.07 2.40 -2.70
N THR A 122 -2.67 2.59 -1.54
CA THR A 122 -2.47 1.70 -0.39
C THR A 122 -3.05 0.31 -0.66
N VAL A 123 -4.27 0.24 -1.20
CA VAL A 123 -4.90 -1.04 -1.55
C VAL A 123 -4.09 -1.76 -2.62
N HIS A 124 -3.65 -1.03 -3.65
CA HIS A 124 -2.81 -1.58 -4.71
C HIS A 124 -1.53 -2.19 -4.12
N SER A 125 -0.85 -1.46 -3.25
CA SER A 125 0.37 -1.93 -2.60
C SER A 125 0.11 -3.15 -1.71
N MET A 126 -0.99 -3.14 -0.95
CA MET A 126 -1.36 -4.29 -0.10
C MET A 126 -1.57 -5.55 -0.94
N LEU A 127 -2.21 -5.45 -2.09
CA LEU A 127 -2.40 -6.60 -2.97
C LEU A 127 -1.06 -7.14 -3.48
N HIS A 128 -0.12 -6.27 -3.78
CA HIS A 128 1.25 -6.70 -4.11
C HIS A 128 1.91 -7.45 -2.95
N LEU A 129 1.76 -6.96 -1.73
CA LEU A 129 2.30 -7.65 -0.54
C LEU A 129 1.67 -9.03 -0.35
N LEU A 130 0.43 -9.21 -0.82
CA LEU A 130 -0.28 -10.49 -0.73
C LEU A 130 -0.01 -11.41 -1.93
N GLY A 131 0.84 -11.00 -2.87
CA GLY A 131 1.30 -11.83 -3.96
C GLY A 131 0.73 -11.53 -5.33
N TYR A 132 -0.16 -10.54 -5.47
CA TYR A 132 -0.67 -10.14 -6.78
C TYR A 132 0.37 -9.33 -7.54
N ASP A 133 0.46 -9.54 -8.84
CA ASP A 133 1.40 -8.80 -9.69
C ASP A 133 0.73 -8.51 -11.04
N HIS A 134 0.45 -7.23 -11.30
CA HIS A 134 -0.21 -6.78 -12.52
C HIS A 134 0.72 -6.76 -13.75
N GLU A 135 2.03 -6.94 -13.56
CA GLU A 135 3.01 -6.89 -14.64
C GLU A 135 3.23 -8.24 -15.34
N LYS A 136 2.77 -9.34 -14.77
CA LYS A 136 2.99 -10.69 -15.30
C LYS A 136 2.13 -11.03 -16.51
N SER A 137 0.85 -10.61 -16.53
CA SER A 137 -0.06 -10.90 -17.65
C SER A 137 -1.27 -9.97 -17.59
N GLU A 138 -2.02 -9.87 -18.71
CA GLU A 138 -3.27 -9.13 -18.77
C GLU A 138 -4.32 -9.71 -17.82
N ASP A 139 -4.38 -11.03 -17.68
CA ASP A 139 -5.33 -11.70 -16.80
C ASP A 139 -5.04 -11.39 -15.35
N GLU A 140 -3.77 -11.38 -14.95
CA GLU A 140 -3.35 -11.02 -13.59
C GLU A 140 -3.60 -9.55 -13.31
N GLU A 141 -3.38 -8.67 -14.29
CA GLU A 141 -3.70 -7.24 -14.19
C GLU A 141 -5.19 -7.02 -13.94
N LYS A 142 -6.06 -7.68 -14.73
CA LYS A 142 -7.51 -7.59 -14.57
C LYS A 142 -7.97 -8.13 -13.23
N GLU A 143 -7.40 -9.24 -12.79
CA GLU A 143 -7.69 -9.83 -11.48
C GLU A 143 -7.35 -8.85 -10.36
N MET A 144 -6.17 -8.26 -10.41
CA MET A 144 -5.72 -7.30 -9.41
C MET A 144 -6.58 -6.05 -9.37
N PHE A 145 -6.92 -5.46 -10.53
CA PHE A 145 -7.81 -4.32 -10.60
C PHE A 145 -9.21 -4.63 -10.10
N GLY A 146 -9.73 -5.83 -10.40
CA GLY A 146 -11.00 -6.29 -9.87
C GLY A 146 -11.01 -6.36 -8.35
N LYS A 147 -9.94 -6.87 -7.75
CA LYS A 147 -9.77 -6.94 -6.30
C LYS A 147 -9.69 -5.54 -5.69
N GLN A 148 -8.98 -4.61 -6.32
CA GLN A 148 -8.91 -3.22 -5.87
C GLN A 148 -10.29 -2.58 -5.83
N GLU A 149 -11.10 -2.77 -6.88
CA GLU A 149 -12.46 -2.22 -6.95
C GLU A 149 -13.35 -2.76 -5.82
N ILE A 150 -13.26 -4.04 -5.52
CA ILE A 150 -14.02 -4.66 -4.44
C ILE A 150 -13.70 -4.00 -3.10
N VAL A 151 -12.41 -3.83 -2.79
CA VAL A 151 -11.98 -3.22 -1.53
C VAL A 151 -12.41 -1.76 -1.45
N LEU A 152 -12.19 -0.99 -2.51
CA LEU A 152 -12.54 0.44 -2.54
C LEU A 152 -14.05 0.65 -2.46
N SER A 153 -14.84 -0.19 -3.14
CA SER A 153 -16.30 -0.14 -3.03
C SER A 153 -16.77 -0.42 -1.61
N ALA A 154 -16.17 -1.40 -0.95
CA ALA A 154 -16.50 -1.74 0.45
C ALA A 154 -16.20 -0.57 1.39
N MET A 155 -15.25 0.30 1.05
CA MET A 155 -14.90 1.48 1.81
C MET A 155 -15.67 2.74 1.40
N GLY A 156 -16.52 2.65 0.37
CA GLY A 156 -17.24 3.80 -0.17
C GLY A 156 -16.34 4.76 -0.97
N LEU A 157 -15.23 4.26 -1.50
CA LEU A 157 -14.23 5.05 -2.22
C LEU A 157 -14.11 4.61 -3.67
N GLU A 158 -15.21 4.36 -4.32
CA GLU A 158 -15.25 3.97 -5.74
C GLU A 158 -14.58 5.02 -6.61
N ARG A 159 -13.92 4.56 -7.63
CA ARG A 159 -13.18 5.42 -8.55
C ARG A 159 -13.99 5.76 -9.78
#